data_51ee3ff38a22515a6be770f53907b53d
#
_entry.id   51ee3ff38a22515a6be770f53907b53d
#
_cell.length_a   1.000
_cell.length_b   1.000
_cell.length_c   1.000
_cell.angle_alpha   90.00
_cell.angle_beta   90.00
_cell.angle_gamma   90.00
#
_symmetry.space_group_name_H-M   'P 1'
#
loop_
_entity.id
_entity.type
_entity.pdbx_description
1 polymer ?
#
loop_
_entity_poly.entity_id
_entity_poly.type
_entity_poly.pdbx_seq_one_letter_code
_entity_poly.pdbx_strand_id
1 'polypeptide(L)'
;MTDFSKILDKARELEAKMKESQEKIKQIEVVGSSGGDAVKVTLNGDGEMTNIHLSEEILKEEKGIIQDLITAAHNNAKSQLKSKTSEEISKA
;
A
#
# COMPACT_ATOMS: atom_id res chain seq x y z
N MET A 1 11.39 -18.84 40.47
CA MET A 1 9.96 -18.69 40.19
C MET A 1 9.76 -17.96 38.90
N THR A 2 8.97 -18.51 38.04
CA THR A 2 8.72 -17.92 36.74
C THR A 2 7.88 -16.66 36.92
N ASP A 3 8.32 -15.58 36.31
CA ASP A 3 7.65 -14.31 36.46
C ASP A 3 6.60 -14.13 35.35
N PHE A 4 5.43 -14.69 35.58
CA PHE A 4 4.32 -14.58 34.65
C PHE A 4 3.93 -13.13 34.37
N SER A 5 4.12 -12.25 35.33
CA SER A 5 3.81 -10.82 35.14
C SER A 5 4.64 -10.21 34.04
N LYS A 6 5.94 -10.57 33.98
CA LYS A 6 6.83 -10.07 32.93
C LYS A 6 6.48 -10.63 31.56
N ILE A 7 6.07 -11.89 31.51
CA ILE A 7 5.64 -12.52 30.26
C ILE A 7 4.38 -11.85 29.74
N LEU A 8 3.41 -11.63 30.63
CA LEU A 8 2.16 -10.94 30.26
C LEU A 8 2.41 -9.50 29.84
N ASP A 9 3.30 -8.79 30.53
CA ASP A 9 3.65 -7.42 30.17
C ASP A 9 4.28 -7.35 28.79
N LYS A 10 5.18 -8.28 28.48
CA LYS A 10 5.79 -8.34 27.15
C LYS A 10 4.77 -8.68 26.07
N ALA A 11 3.85 -9.59 26.36
CA ALA A 11 2.80 -9.94 25.43
C ALA A 11 1.90 -8.73 25.13
N ARG A 12 1.57 -7.95 26.16
CA ARG A 12 0.79 -6.72 26.00
C ARG A 12 1.54 -5.66 25.18
N GLU A 13 2.84 -5.51 25.42
CA GLU A 13 3.67 -4.60 24.65
C GLU A 13 3.70 -4.98 23.15
N LEU A 14 3.86 -6.25 22.87
CA LEU A 14 3.86 -6.75 21.50
C LEU A 14 2.50 -6.53 20.83
N GLU A 15 1.43 -6.81 21.55
CA GLU A 15 0.07 -6.57 21.06
C GLU A 15 -0.16 -5.10 20.74
N ALA A 16 0.28 -4.21 21.63
CA ALA A 16 0.15 -2.77 21.43
C ALA A 16 0.96 -2.31 20.20
N LYS A 17 2.17 -2.84 20.04
CA LYS A 17 3.01 -2.51 18.88
C LYS A 17 2.42 -3.03 17.58
N MET A 18 1.82 -4.21 17.62
CA MET A 18 1.13 -4.77 16.44
C MET A 18 -0.06 -3.91 16.04
N LYS A 19 -0.84 -3.47 17.00
CA LYS A 19 -1.97 -2.57 16.74
C LYS A 19 -1.51 -1.26 16.13
N GLU A 20 -0.46 -0.67 16.70
CA GLU A 20 0.12 0.57 16.18
C GLU A 20 0.61 0.40 14.77
N SER A 21 1.31 -0.70 14.49
CA SER A 21 1.81 -1.02 13.16
C SER A 21 0.66 -1.19 12.17
N GLN A 22 -0.40 -1.89 12.55
CA GLN A 22 -1.57 -2.08 11.71
C GLN A 22 -2.30 -0.77 11.40
N GLU A 23 -2.38 0.13 12.38
CA GLU A 23 -2.98 1.45 12.17
C GLU A 23 -2.16 2.29 11.20
N LYS A 24 -0.84 2.22 11.30
CA LYS A 24 0.04 2.92 10.36
C LYS A 24 -0.07 2.35 8.96
N ILE A 25 -0.20 1.02 8.84
CA ILE A 25 -0.40 0.37 7.54
C ILE A 25 -1.70 0.85 6.90
N LYS A 26 -2.76 0.98 7.65
CA LYS A 26 -4.04 1.48 7.14
C LYS A 26 -3.96 2.91 6.61
N GLN A 27 -3.03 3.69 7.11
CA GLN A 27 -2.84 5.08 6.67
C GLN A 27 -1.93 5.20 5.45
N ILE A 28 -1.33 4.11 5.02
CA ILE A 28 -0.48 4.11 3.83
C ILE A 28 -1.30 4.44 2.59
N GLU A 29 -0.74 5.29 1.75
CA GLU A 29 -1.29 5.59 0.45
C GLU A 29 -0.14 5.59 -0.54
N VAL A 30 -0.30 4.92 -1.65
CA VAL A 30 0.70 4.87 -2.71
C VAL A 30 0.07 5.25 -4.04
N VAL A 31 0.88 5.86 -4.89
CA VAL A 31 0.45 6.21 -6.25
C VAL A 31 1.39 5.52 -7.24
N GLY A 32 0.83 4.62 -8.00
CA GLY A 32 1.55 3.99 -9.11
C GLY A 32 1.25 4.72 -10.39
N SER A 33 2.20 4.75 -11.31
CA SER A 33 2.04 5.45 -12.57
C SER A 33 2.54 4.63 -13.74
N SER A 34 2.10 4.99 -14.92
CA SER A 34 2.56 4.44 -16.17
C SER A 34 2.38 5.46 -17.29
N GLY A 35 3.09 5.24 -18.42
CA GLY A 35 2.98 6.14 -19.56
C GLY A 35 3.38 7.58 -19.27
N GLY A 36 4.42 7.79 -18.44
CA GLY A 36 4.88 9.14 -18.10
C GLY A 36 3.83 9.94 -17.34
N ASP A 37 3.19 9.33 -16.35
CA ASP A 37 2.12 9.92 -15.54
C ASP A 37 0.78 10.09 -16.26
N ALA A 38 0.63 9.53 -17.45
CA ALA A 38 -0.66 9.56 -18.15
C ALA A 38 -1.73 8.76 -17.41
N VAL A 39 -1.32 7.73 -16.68
CA VAL A 39 -2.20 6.90 -15.87
C VAL A 39 -1.61 6.82 -14.46
N LYS A 40 -2.42 7.11 -13.46
CA LYS A 40 -2.03 7.02 -12.05
C LYS A 40 -3.11 6.25 -11.29
N VAL A 41 -2.66 5.30 -10.48
CA VAL A 41 -3.53 4.50 -9.64
C VAL A 41 -3.14 4.71 -8.18
N THR A 42 -4.10 5.06 -7.36
CA THR A 42 -3.89 5.24 -5.91
C THR A 42 -4.45 4.04 -5.17
N LEU A 43 -3.63 3.45 -4.31
CA LEU A 43 -4.04 2.36 -3.44
C LEU A 43 -3.88 2.78 -1.98
N ASN A 44 -4.82 2.36 -1.14
CA ASN A 44 -4.68 2.53 0.30
C ASN A 44 -3.92 1.36 0.92
N GLY A 45 -3.75 1.38 2.25
CA GLY A 45 -3.02 0.34 2.97
C GLY A 45 -3.64 -1.04 2.89
N ASP A 46 -4.93 -1.13 2.61
CA ASP A 46 -5.63 -2.40 2.43
C ASP A 46 -5.53 -2.92 1.00
N GLY A 47 -4.87 -2.18 0.12
CA GLY A 47 -4.71 -2.57 -1.28
C GLY A 47 -5.90 -2.22 -2.16
N GLU A 48 -6.83 -1.42 -1.64
CA GLU A 48 -7.99 -0.99 -2.41
C GLU A 48 -7.61 0.19 -3.30
N MET A 49 -8.13 0.21 -4.51
CA MET A 49 -7.97 1.36 -5.40
C MET A 49 -8.94 2.44 -4.98
N THR A 50 -8.40 3.57 -4.53
CA THR A 50 -9.22 4.69 -4.08
C THR A 50 -9.37 5.78 -5.14
N ASN A 51 -8.46 5.79 -6.10
CA ASN A 51 -8.53 6.76 -7.19
C ASN A 51 -7.80 6.23 -8.42
N ILE A 52 -8.27 6.65 -9.58
CA ILE A 52 -7.57 6.44 -10.84
C ILE A 52 -7.61 7.74 -11.62
N HIS A 53 -6.46 8.14 -12.15
CA HIS A 53 -6.32 9.32 -12.98
C HIS A 53 -5.92 8.91 -14.39
N LEU A 54 -6.65 9.37 -15.38
CA LEU A 54 -6.35 9.19 -16.79
C LEU A 54 -6.19 10.56 -17.42
N SER A 55 -5.08 10.81 -18.09
CA SER A 55 -4.89 12.07 -18.79
C SER A 55 -5.84 12.16 -20.00
N GLU A 56 -6.14 13.37 -20.44
CA GLU A 56 -6.97 13.56 -21.62
C GLU A 56 -6.34 12.95 -22.85
N GLU A 57 -5.02 13.00 -22.94
CA GLU A 57 -4.27 12.48 -24.06
C GLU A 57 -4.39 10.96 -24.17
N ILE A 58 -4.33 10.26 -23.02
CA ILE A 58 -4.42 8.81 -23.01
C ILE A 58 -5.80 8.32 -23.44
N LEU A 59 -6.84 9.12 -23.19
CA LEU A 59 -8.21 8.76 -23.57
C LEU A 59 -8.41 8.71 -25.08
N LYS A 60 -7.48 9.29 -25.84
CA LYS A 60 -7.49 9.27 -27.32
C LYS A 60 -6.82 8.04 -27.88
N GLU A 61 -6.15 7.27 -27.05
CA GLU A 61 -5.46 6.06 -27.48
C GLU A 61 -6.43 4.90 -27.64
N GLU A 62 -5.95 3.83 -28.29
CA GLU A 62 -6.74 2.63 -28.43
C GLU A 62 -7.03 1.98 -27.09
N LYS A 63 -8.16 1.34 -26.98
CA LYS A 63 -8.62 0.67 -25.77
C LYS A 63 -7.57 -0.26 -25.18
N GLY A 64 -6.91 -1.07 -26.02
CA GLY A 64 -5.88 -2.01 -25.56
C GLY A 64 -4.71 -1.33 -24.89
N ILE A 65 -4.30 -0.17 -25.41
CA ILE A 65 -3.21 0.62 -24.83
C ILE A 65 -3.62 1.15 -23.46
N ILE A 66 -4.83 1.68 -23.36
CA ILE A 66 -5.36 2.19 -22.09
C ILE A 66 -5.41 1.08 -21.05
N GLN A 67 -5.92 -0.09 -21.42
CA GLN A 67 -5.99 -1.25 -20.52
C GLN A 67 -4.61 -1.66 -20.01
N ASP A 68 -3.62 -1.73 -20.91
CA ASP A 68 -2.27 -2.12 -20.53
C ASP A 68 -1.63 -1.11 -19.57
N LEU A 69 -1.85 0.17 -19.83
CA LEU A 69 -1.30 1.23 -18.96
C LEU A 69 -1.96 1.24 -17.58
N ILE A 70 -3.25 0.98 -17.51
CA ILE A 70 -3.95 0.86 -16.22
C ILE A 70 -3.38 -0.33 -15.43
N THR A 71 -3.20 -1.46 -16.08
CA THR A 71 -2.62 -2.64 -15.45
C THR A 71 -1.21 -2.36 -14.95
N ALA A 72 -0.38 -1.69 -15.75
CA ALA A 72 0.97 -1.34 -15.35
C ALA A 72 1.01 -0.39 -14.17
N ALA A 73 0.15 0.64 -14.16
CA ALA A 73 0.07 1.60 -13.07
C ALA A 73 -0.38 0.92 -11.77
N HIS A 74 -1.37 0.05 -11.87
CA HIS A 74 -1.86 -0.73 -10.72
C HIS A 74 -0.76 -1.61 -10.14
N ASN A 75 -0.06 -2.34 -10.99
CA ASN A 75 1.02 -3.23 -10.55
C ASN A 75 2.18 -2.43 -9.92
N ASN A 76 2.47 -1.26 -10.45
CA ASN A 76 3.46 -0.36 -9.87
C ASN A 76 3.03 0.10 -8.47
N ALA A 77 1.79 0.51 -8.30
CA ALA A 77 1.24 0.89 -7.01
C ALA A 77 1.28 -0.27 -6.01
N LYS A 78 0.92 -1.46 -6.45
CA LYS A 78 0.92 -2.65 -5.61
C LYS A 78 2.33 -2.99 -5.13
N SER A 79 3.32 -2.86 -5.99
CA SER A 79 4.73 -3.07 -5.64
C SER A 79 5.19 -2.06 -4.59
N GLN A 80 4.84 -0.79 -4.75
CA GLN A 80 5.16 0.25 -3.77
C GLN A 80 4.49 -0.03 -2.42
N LEU A 81 3.23 -0.45 -2.45
CA LEU A 81 2.49 -0.77 -1.23
C LEU A 81 3.15 -1.91 -0.48
N LYS A 82 3.56 -2.96 -1.19
CA LYS A 82 4.23 -4.10 -0.60
C LYS A 82 5.53 -3.67 0.09
N SER A 83 6.32 -2.81 -0.54
CA SER A 83 7.56 -2.29 0.04
C SER A 83 7.31 -1.47 1.28
N LYS A 84 6.32 -0.58 1.24
CA LYS A 84 5.99 0.26 2.40
C LYS A 84 5.44 -0.55 3.56
N THR A 85 4.61 -1.55 3.27
CA THR A 85 4.08 -2.43 4.29
C THR A 85 5.21 -3.22 4.96
N SER A 86 6.14 -3.74 4.17
CA SER A 86 7.31 -4.46 4.68
C SER A 86 8.19 -3.56 5.55
N GLU A 87 8.40 -2.32 5.14
CA GLU A 87 9.15 -1.34 5.95
C GLU A 87 8.50 -1.11 7.31
N GLU A 88 7.18 -0.93 7.32
CA GLU A 88 6.45 -0.68 8.55
C GLU A 88 6.53 -1.87 9.50
N ILE A 89 6.40 -3.08 8.97
CA ILE A 89 6.52 -4.31 9.76
C ILE A 89 7.94 -4.44 10.31
N SER A 90 8.96 -4.12 9.52
CA SER A 90 10.36 -4.21 9.93
C SER A 90 10.72 -3.25 11.06
N LYS A 91 10.02 -2.12 11.17
CA LYS A 91 10.22 -1.15 12.25
C LYS A 91 9.69 -1.63 13.60
N ALA A 92 8.79 -2.56 13.57
CA ALA A 92 8.21 -3.13 14.78
C ALA A 92 9.13 -4.23 15.34
#